data_1baf22207a117c38cd7938a54356c5f9
#
_entry.id   1baf22207a117c38cd7938a54356c5f9
#
_cell.length_a   1.000
_cell.length_b   1.000
_cell.length_c   1.000
_cell.angle_alpha   90.00
_cell.angle_beta   90.00
_cell.angle_gamma   90.00
#
_symmetry.space_group_name_H-M   'P 1'
#
loop_
_entity.id
_entity.type
_entity.pdbx_description
1 polymer ?
#
loop_
_entity_poly.entity_id
_entity_poly.type
_entity_poly.pdbx_seq_one_letter_code
_entity_poly.pdbx_strand_id
1 'polypeptide(L)'
;MSFVTKENSPTEHRAPHHGAANKHRTLLGLFGAPAAWVAQMSLSEPIAAYACYPHQVPLSAPLWVDLPAILAIISLICLMVGLLSGYVAWRLWRRTEHPLPETGNGKRVAEVDGGQTRFLALLGTMSSFVFIIAILFTSCAVVLVSPCSAWI
;
A
#
# COMPACT_ATOMS: atom_id res chain seq x y z
N MET A 1 48.37 38.30 -27.55
CA MET A 1 48.01 36.88 -27.35
C MET A 1 46.85 36.82 -26.36
N SER A 2 45.62 36.77 -26.87
CA SER A 2 44.41 36.77 -26.03
C SER A 2 43.92 35.32 -25.93
N PHE A 3 43.96 34.76 -24.73
CA PHE A 3 43.34 33.48 -24.41
C PHE A 3 41.85 33.69 -24.19
N VAL A 4 41.02 33.22 -25.12
CA VAL A 4 39.59 33.11 -24.94
C VAL A 4 39.31 31.81 -24.20
N THR A 5 38.99 31.92 -22.93
CA THR A 5 38.49 30.80 -22.13
C THR A 5 37.01 30.60 -22.50
N LYS A 6 36.73 29.59 -23.30
CA LYS A 6 35.39 29.18 -23.65
C LYS A 6 34.78 28.39 -22.48
N GLU A 7 34.04 29.07 -21.63
CA GLU A 7 33.22 28.52 -20.56
C GLU A 7 32.04 27.76 -21.18
N ASN A 8 32.20 26.46 -21.37
CA ASN A 8 31.09 25.56 -21.69
C ASN A 8 30.43 25.14 -20.38
N SER A 9 29.40 25.86 -19.97
CA SER A 9 28.43 25.37 -18.98
C SER A 9 27.43 24.47 -19.68
N PRO A 10 27.42 23.15 -19.43
CA PRO A 10 26.28 22.32 -19.75
C PRO A 10 25.23 22.54 -18.66
N THR A 11 24.30 23.44 -18.89
CA THR A 11 23.05 23.46 -18.15
C THR A 11 22.28 22.21 -18.50
N GLU A 12 22.61 21.13 -17.81
CA GLU A 12 21.85 19.90 -17.84
C GLU A 12 20.51 20.14 -17.15
N HIS A 13 19.51 20.48 -17.97
CA HIS A 13 18.12 20.52 -17.58
C HIS A 13 17.67 19.07 -17.29
N ARG A 14 18.04 18.58 -16.11
CA ARG A 14 17.54 17.31 -15.59
C ARG A 14 16.07 17.48 -15.30
N ALA A 15 15.23 16.98 -16.19
CA ALA A 15 13.78 17.01 -16.07
C ALA A 15 13.32 16.41 -14.72
N PRO A 16 12.56 17.17 -13.91
CA PRO A 16 12.21 16.76 -12.52
C PRO A 16 11.15 15.64 -12.44
N HIS A 17 10.69 15.11 -13.57
CA HIS A 17 9.55 14.20 -13.61
C HIS A 17 9.84 12.74 -13.20
N HIS A 18 11.06 12.26 -13.29
CA HIS A 18 11.38 10.88 -12.92
C HIS A 18 11.47 10.63 -11.41
N GLY A 19 11.79 11.65 -10.62
CA GLY A 19 11.89 11.53 -9.16
C GLY A 19 10.53 11.42 -8.46
N ALA A 20 9.51 12.12 -8.94
CA ALA A 20 8.17 12.12 -8.35
C ALA A 20 7.46 10.76 -8.52
N ALA A 21 7.52 10.17 -9.71
CA ALA A 21 6.89 8.87 -10.00
C ALA A 21 7.49 7.73 -9.15
N ASN A 22 8.78 7.81 -8.84
CA ASN A 22 9.44 6.80 -8.01
C ASN A 22 9.04 6.93 -6.53
N LYS A 23 8.89 8.15 -6.02
CA LYS A 23 8.42 8.42 -4.64
C LYS A 23 6.99 7.91 -4.41
N HIS A 24 6.07 8.14 -5.34
CA HIS A 24 4.69 7.65 -5.23
C HIS A 24 4.61 6.11 -5.21
N ARG A 25 5.42 5.43 -6.01
CA ARG A 25 5.48 3.96 -6.01
C ARG A 25 6.00 3.40 -4.68
N THR A 26 7.01 4.05 -4.11
CA THR A 26 7.56 3.64 -2.81
C THR A 26 6.55 3.87 -1.69
N LEU A 27 5.87 5.02 -1.68
CA LEU A 27 4.80 5.33 -0.71
C LEU A 27 3.62 4.37 -0.86
N LEU A 28 3.20 4.06 -2.08
CA LEU A 28 2.14 3.09 -2.33
C LEU A 28 2.51 1.69 -1.82
N GLY A 29 3.75 1.25 -2.08
CA GLY A 29 4.24 -0.04 -1.60
C GLY A 29 4.35 -0.13 -0.07
N LEU A 30 4.63 0.99 0.62
CA LEU A 30 4.78 1.02 2.07
C LEU A 30 3.43 1.17 2.79
N PHE A 31 2.58 2.07 2.33
CA PHE A 31 1.34 2.46 3.02
C PHE A 31 0.07 1.87 2.41
N GLY A 32 0.11 1.33 1.20
CA GLY A 32 -1.09 0.87 0.51
C GLY A 32 -1.81 -0.28 1.21
N ALA A 33 -1.09 -1.29 1.70
CA ALA A 33 -1.70 -2.42 2.41
C ALA A 33 -2.23 -2.03 3.81
N PRO A 34 -1.49 -1.28 4.65
CA PRO A 34 -2.02 -0.72 5.89
C PRO A 34 -3.26 0.14 5.67
N ALA A 35 -3.23 1.04 4.68
CA ALA A 35 -4.36 1.90 4.36
C ALA A 35 -5.59 1.11 3.89
N ALA A 36 -5.41 0.06 3.10
CA ALA A 36 -6.49 -0.82 2.67
C ALA A 36 -7.15 -1.55 3.85
N TRP A 37 -6.35 -2.01 4.82
CA TRP A 37 -6.88 -2.64 6.03
C TRP A 37 -7.66 -1.64 6.90
N VAL A 38 -7.10 -0.43 7.14
CA VAL A 38 -7.79 0.62 7.89
C VAL A 38 -9.09 1.02 7.21
N ALA A 39 -9.09 1.16 5.88
CA ALA A 39 -10.29 1.47 5.10
C ALA A 39 -11.34 0.36 5.23
N GLN A 40 -10.93 -0.92 5.18
CA GLN A 40 -11.83 -2.05 5.40
C GLN A 40 -12.53 -1.97 6.75
N MET A 41 -11.78 -1.74 7.85
CA MET A 41 -12.32 -1.62 9.19
C MET A 41 -13.25 -0.42 9.30
N SER A 42 -12.81 0.75 8.85
CA SER A 42 -13.57 2.00 8.92
C SER A 42 -14.88 1.98 8.14
N LEU A 43 -14.97 1.16 7.09
CA LEU A 43 -16.20 1.01 6.30
C LEU A 43 -17.09 -0.12 6.82
N SER A 44 -16.51 -1.27 7.16
CA SER A 44 -17.26 -2.47 7.52
C SER A 44 -17.94 -2.34 8.88
N GLU A 45 -17.24 -1.80 9.89
CA GLU A 45 -17.77 -1.72 11.25
C GLU A 45 -18.99 -0.79 11.38
N PRO A 46 -18.98 0.45 10.86
CA PRO A 46 -20.15 1.31 10.95
C PRO A 46 -21.35 0.77 10.17
N ILE A 47 -21.11 0.16 9.01
CA ILE A 47 -22.18 -0.43 8.19
C ILE A 47 -22.82 -1.60 8.94
N ALA A 48 -22.03 -2.51 9.50
CA ALA A 48 -22.51 -3.63 10.28
C ALA A 48 -23.24 -3.17 11.56
N ALA A 49 -22.65 -2.20 12.28
CA ALA A 49 -23.24 -1.64 13.47
C ALA A 49 -24.62 -0.99 13.18
N TYR A 50 -24.72 -0.18 12.15
CA TYR A 50 -25.98 0.46 11.77
C TYR A 50 -27.03 -0.55 11.31
N ALA A 51 -26.64 -1.60 10.60
CA ALA A 51 -27.56 -2.62 10.12
C ALA A 51 -28.11 -3.53 11.22
N CYS A 52 -27.34 -3.73 12.32
CA CYS A 52 -27.73 -4.61 13.41
C CYS A 52 -28.31 -3.86 14.62
N TYR A 53 -27.95 -2.58 14.82
CA TYR A 53 -28.32 -1.76 15.98
C TYR A 53 -28.94 -0.41 15.59
N PRO A 54 -29.95 -0.36 14.73
CA PRO A 54 -30.64 0.88 14.46
C PRO A 54 -31.35 1.34 15.74
N HIS A 55 -31.16 2.58 16.14
CA HIS A 55 -31.76 3.16 17.35
C HIS A 55 -31.34 2.45 18.67
N GLN A 56 -30.15 1.86 18.72
CA GLN A 56 -29.58 1.18 19.89
C GLN A 56 -30.39 -0.06 20.38
N VAL A 57 -31.24 -0.59 19.53
CA VAL A 57 -31.96 -1.83 19.81
C VAL A 57 -31.38 -2.95 18.95
N PRO A 58 -30.90 -4.06 19.56
CA PRO A 58 -30.34 -5.17 18.81
C PRO A 58 -31.44 -5.87 18.00
N LEU A 59 -31.19 -6.07 16.71
CA LEU A 59 -32.04 -6.84 15.82
C LEU A 59 -31.55 -8.28 15.72
N SER A 60 -32.47 -9.24 15.63
CA SER A 60 -32.15 -10.66 15.40
C SER A 60 -31.75 -10.96 13.95
N ALA A 61 -32.01 -10.02 13.03
CA ALA A 61 -31.64 -10.12 11.62
C ALA A 61 -31.22 -8.73 11.12
N PRO A 62 -30.31 -8.64 10.12
CA PRO A 62 -29.87 -7.37 9.58
C PRO A 62 -31.03 -6.66 8.86
N LEU A 63 -31.04 -5.32 8.92
CA LEU A 63 -32.02 -4.48 8.22
C LEU A 63 -31.99 -4.72 6.70
N TRP A 64 -30.81 -5.03 6.16
CA TRP A 64 -30.61 -5.29 4.73
C TRP A 64 -30.23 -6.75 4.49
N VAL A 65 -31.00 -7.42 3.66
CA VAL A 65 -30.75 -8.82 3.26
C VAL A 65 -29.39 -8.95 2.57
N ASP A 66 -28.96 -7.91 1.85
CA ASP A 66 -27.70 -7.88 1.09
C ASP A 66 -26.47 -7.43 1.90
N LEU A 67 -26.62 -7.22 3.22
CA LEU A 67 -25.52 -6.80 4.09
C LEU A 67 -24.24 -7.66 3.93
N PRO A 68 -24.32 -9.01 3.97
CA PRO A 68 -23.14 -9.83 3.81
C PRO A 68 -22.47 -9.67 2.44
N ALA A 69 -23.28 -9.46 1.38
CA ALA A 69 -22.75 -9.21 0.04
C ALA A 69 -21.99 -7.86 -0.03
N ILE A 70 -22.53 -6.81 0.59
CA ILE A 70 -21.89 -5.49 0.65
C ILE A 70 -20.56 -5.58 1.38
N LEU A 71 -20.53 -6.24 2.54
CA LEU A 71 -19.29 -6.43 3.33
C LEU A 71 -18.26 -7.28 2.58
N ALA A 72 -18.70 -8.32 1.87
CA ALA A 72 -17.84 -9.15 1.04
C ALA A 72 -17.21 -8.36 -0.12
N ILE A 73 -17.97 -7.48 -0.79
CA ILE A 73 -17.48 -6.63 -1.87
C ILE A 73 -16.43 -5.64 -1.32
N ILE A 74 -16.69 -4.99 -0.20
CA ILE A 74 -15.72 -4.08 0.45
C ILE A 74 -14.43 -4.84 0.77
N SER A 75 -14.54 -6.02 1.38
CA SER A 75 -13.40 -6.88 1.71
C SER A 75 -12.60 -7.28 0.48
N LEU A 76 -13.28 -7.65 -0.61
CA LEU A 76 -12.63 -8.03 -1.87
C LEU A 76 -11.87 -6.86 -2.49
N ILE A 77 -12.46 -5.66 -2.53
CA ILE A 77 -11.80 -4.46 -3.05
C ILE A 77 -10.56 -4.13 -2.22
N CYS A 78 -10.66 -4.13 -0.88
CA CYS A 78 -9.53 -3.87 0.01
C CYS A 78 -8.42 -4.92 -0.14
N LEU A 79 -8.79 -6.20 -0.31
CA LEU A 79 -7.84 -7.28 -0.58
C LEU A 79 -7.08 -7.06 -1.90
N MET A 80 -7.79 -6.69 -2.97
CA MET A 80 -7.16 -6.39 -4.26
C MET A 80 -6.18 -5.21 -4.17
N VAL A 81 -6.55 -4.14 -3.47
CA VAL A 81 -5.67 -2.99 -3.23
C VAL A 81 -4.43 -3.41 -2.42
N GLY A 82 -4.61 -4.21 -1.37
CA GLY A 82 -3.52 -4.76 -0.55
C GLY A 82 -2.56 -5.62 -1.37
N LEU A 83 -3.08 -6.52 -2.22
CA LEU A 83 -2.28 -7.37 -3.11
C LEU A 83 -1.50 -6.56 -4.15
N LEU A 84 -2.13 -5.56 -4.76
CA LEU A 84 -1.46 -4.66 -5.70
C LEU A 84 -0.33 -3.88 -5.03
N SER A 85 -0.57 -3.38 -3.82
CA SER A 85 0.45 -2.71 -3.02
C SER A 85 1.64 -3.63 -2.71
N GLY A 86 1.36 -4.85 -2.25
CA GLY A 86 2.38 -5.87 -1.97
C GLY A 86 3.17 -6.26 -3.24
N TYR A 87 2.50 -6.38 -4.38
CA TYR A 87 3.13 -6.65 -5.66
C TYR A 87 4.07 -5.52 -6.11
N VAL A 88 3.65 -4.26 -5.94
CA VAL A 88 4.48 -3.09 -6.24
C VAL A 88 5.72 -3.08 -5.34
N ALA A 89 5.55 -3.29 -4.02
CA ALA A 89 6.66 -3.37 -3.06
C ALA A 89 7.65 -4.48 -3.43
N TRP A 90 7.14 -5.68 -3.74
CA TRP A 90 7.95 -6.82 -4.14
C TRP A 90 8.72 -6.59 -5.47
N ARG A 91 8.08 -5.95 -6.46
CA ARG A 91 8.76 -5.57 -7.71
C ARG A 91 9.87 -4.53 -7.50
N LEU A 92 9.64 -3.56 -6.60
CA LEU A 92 10.67 -2.60 -6.23
C LEU A 92 11.86 -3.30 -5.56
N TRP A 93 11.59 -4.20 -4.62
CA TRP A 93 12.63 -4.98 -3.96
C TRP A 93 13.46 -5.80 -4.95
N ARG A 94 12.83 -6.57 -5.84
CA ARG A 94 13.53 -7.35 -6.87
C ARG A 94 14.39 -6.50 -7.81
N ARG A 95 13.98 -5.29 -8.14
CA ARG A 95 14.76 -4.38 -8.99
C ARG A 95 16.03 -3.86 -8.30
N THR A 96 16.04 -3.78 -6.99
CA THR A 96 17.20 -3.36 -6.20
C THR A 96 18.21 -4.49 -5.96
N GLU A 97 17.85 -5.75 -6.22
CA GLU A 97 18.76 -6.89 -6.13
C GLU A 97 19.70 -7.03 -7.35
N HIS A 98 19.36 -6.43 -8.50
CA HIS A 98 20.19 -6.42 -9.70
C HIS A 98 20.67 -4.99 -9.98
N PRO A 99 21.71 -4.48 -9.31
CA PRO A 99 22.33 -3.23 -9.71
C PRO A 99 23.04 -3.48 -11.04
N LEU A 100 22.61 -2.77 -12.09
CA LEU A 100 23.36 -2.69 -13.34
C LEU A 100 24.76 -2.14 -13.00
N PRO A 101 25.85 -2.69 -13.56
CA PRO A 101 27.20 -2.18 -13.34
C PRO A 101 27.31 -0.79 -13.97
N GLU A 102 27.07 0.26 -13.19
CA GLU A 102 27.35 1.63 -13.59
C GLU A 102 28.85 1.89 -13.42
N THR A 103 29.50 2.01 -14.58
CA THR A 103 30.89 2.43 -14.71
C THR A 103 30.96 3.94 -14.47
N GLY A 104 31.43 4.38 -13.30
CA GLY A 104 31.74 5.79 -13.10
C GLY A 104 31.60 6.32 -11.67
N ASN A 105 32.38 7.32 -11.39
CA ASN A 105 32.76 8.03 -10.17
C ASN A 105 31.64 8.52 -9.21
N GLY A 106 30.38 8.07 -9.37
CA GLY A 106 29.22 8.41 -8.51
C GLY A 106 28.96 7.44 -7.36
N LYS A 107 29.85 6.48 -7.08
CA LYS A 107 29.64 5.34 -6.17
C LYS A 107 29.19 5.69 -4.76
N ARG A 108 29.63 6.78 -4.15
CA ARG A 108 29.34 7.04 -2.73
C ARG A 108 27.94 7.57 -2.44
N VAL A 109 27.38 8.38 -3.31
CA VAL A 109 26.03 8.95 -3.11
C VAL A 109 24.96 7.92 -3.50
N ALA A 110 25.20 7.13 -4.55
CA ALA A 110 24.30 6.07 -5.00
C ALA A 110 24.24 4.89 -4.00
N GLU A 111 25.32 4.61 -3.26
CA GLU A 111 25.39 3.52 -2.29
C GLU A 111 24.60 3.80 -1.01
N VAL A 112 24.59 5.05 -0.52
CA VAL A 112 23.78 5.46 0.63
C VAL A 112 22.29 5.50 0.27
N ASP A 113 21.95 6.01 -0.90
CA ASP A 113 20.57 6.07 -1.40
C ASP A 113 20.02 4.67 -1.74
N GLY A 114 20.86 3.78 -2.26
CA GLY A 114 20.52 2.40 -2.56
C GLY A 114 20.22 1.55 -1.32
N GLY A 115 20.97 1.75 -0.24
CA GLY A 115 20.76 1.05 1.04
C GLY A 115 19.43 1.43 1.69
N GLN A 116 19.12 2.71 1.73
CA GLN A 116 17.86 3.21 2.29
C GLN A 116 16.65 2.74 1.47
N THR A 117 16.72 2.79 0.15
CA THR A 117 15.64 2.34 -0.74
C THR A 117 15.39 0.83 -0.61
N ARG A 118 16.45 0.04 -0.47
CA ARG A 118 16.36 -1.41 -0.24
C ARG A 118 15.70 -1.74 1.10
N PHE A 119 16.09 -1.04 2.16
CA PHE A 119 15.50 -1.19 3.48
C PHE A 119 14.01 -0.85 3.49
N LEU A 120 13.62 0.28 2.88
CA LEU A 120 12.21 0.68 2.75
C LEU A 120 11.39 -0.31 1.91
N ALA A 121 11.95 -0.86 0.83
CA ALA A 121 11.30 -1.88 0.02
C ALA A 121 11.07 -3.18 0.80
N LEU A 122 12.03 -3.60 1.61
CA LEU A 122 11.91 -4.77 2.47
C LEU A 122 10.86 -4.56 3.56
N LEU A 123 10.87 -3.41 4.23
CA LEU A 123 9.84 -3.04 5.20
C LEU A 123 8.44 -3.00 4.57
N GLY A 124 8.32 -2.40 3.38
CA GLY A 124 7.05 -2.37 2.62
C GLY A 124 6.53 -3.76 2.28
N THR A 125 7.41 -4.69 1.90
CA THR A 125 7.03 -6.07 1.58
C THR A 125 6.58 -6.83 2.83
N MET A 126 7.30 -6.72 3.93
CA MET A 126 6.93 -7.35 5.21
C MET A 126 5.63 -6.78 5.77
N SER A 127 5.50 -5.45 5.77
CA SER A 127 4.26 -4.76 6.16
C SER A 127 3.08 -5.23 5.31
N SER A 128 3.21 -5.23 3.99
CA SER A 128 2.14 -5.67 3.08
C SER A 128 1.71 -7.11 3.37
N PHE A 129 2.65 -8.01 3.63
CA PHE A 129 2.35 -9.40 3.94
C PHE A 129 1.51 -9.53 5.21
N VAL A 130 1.89 -8.85 6.30
CA VAL A 130 1.15 -8.86 7.57
C VAL A 130 -0.26 -8.30 7.38
N PHE A 131 -0.41 -7.17 6.68
CA PHE A 131 -1.73 -6.55 6.48
C PHE A 131 -2.62 -7.33 5.51
N ILE A 132 -2.07 -8.00 4.50
CA ILE A 132 -2.84 -8.91 3.63
C ILE A 132 -3.41 -10.07 4.46
N ILE A 133 -2.61 -10.65 5.35
CA ILE A 133 -3.09 -11.69 6.27
C ILE A 133 -4.20 -11.14 7.17
N ALA A 134 -4.03 -9.93 7.73
CA ALA A 134 -5.05 -9.27 8.54
C ALA A 134 -6.36 -9.06 7.76
N ILE A 135 -6.28 -8.59 6.51
CA ILE A 135 -7.45 -8.45 5.62
C ILE A 135 -8.15 -9.79 5.40
N LEU A 136 -7.39 -10.87 5.17
CA LEU A 136 -7.95 -12.21 4.99
C LEU A 136 -8.67 -12.69 6.24
N PHE A 137 -8.06 -12.57 7.42
CA PHE A 137 -8.69 -12.97 8.67
C PHE A 137 -9.97 -12.18 8.96
N THR A 138 -9.97 -10.87 8.76
CA THR A 138 -11.15 -10.05 8.96
C THR A 138 -12.24 -10.36 7.94
N SER A 139 -11.87 -10.66 6.69
CA SER A 139 -12.81 -11.09 5.65
C SER A 139 -13.44 -12.44 5.99
N CYS A 140 -12.65 -13.40 6.48
CA CYS A 140 -13.16 -14.69 6.96
C CYS A 140 -14.13 -14.49 8.15
N ALA A 141 -13.79 -13.63 9.10
CA ALA A 141 -14.66 -13.34 10.24
C ALA A 141 -16.02 -12.78 9.79
N VAL A 142 -16.03 -11.85 8.84
CA VAL A 142 -17.27 -11.27 8.27
C VAL A 142 -18.16 -12.33 7.60
N VAL A 143 -17.56 -13.34 6.95
CA VAL A 143 -18.31 -14.41 6.25
C VAL A 143 -18.78 -15.49 7.22
N LEU A 144 -17.97 -15.84 8.23
CA LEU A 144 -18.25 -16.96 9.14
C LEU A 144 -19.13 -16.54 10.32
N VAL A 145 -19.04 -15.28 10.76
CA VAL A 145 -19.77 -14.77 11.91
C VAL A 145 -20.96 -13.97 11.42
N SER A 146 -22.17 -14.38 11.78
CA SER A 146 -23.37 -13.60 11.49
C SER A 146 -23.27 -12.23 12.18
N PRO A 147 -23.35 -11.11 11.46
CA PRO A 147 -23.08 -9.77 12.02
C PRO A 147 -24.10 -9.37 13.10
N CYS A 148 -25.30 -9.98 13.12
CA CYS A 148 -26.34 -9.67 14.10
C CYS A 148 -26.60 -10.82 15.09
N SER A 149 -25.70 -11.82 15.18
CA SER A 149 -25.86 -12.88 16.19
C SER A 149 -25.61 -12.30 17.57
N ALA A 150 -26.64 -12.33 18.42
CA ALA A 150 -26.48 -12.08 19.84
C ALA A 150 -25.59 -13.19 20.43
N TRP A 151 -24.40 -12.81 20.89
CA TRP A 151 -23.57 -13.68 21.72
C TRP A 151 -24.22 -13.73 23.11
N ILE A 152 -25.14 -14.64 23.30
CA ILE A 152 -25.73 -15.00 24.60
C ILE A 152 -25.34 -16.44 24.90
#